data_25cbc5c8ef6872588ffb4abed3958b2b
#
_entry.id   25cbc5c8ef6872588ffb4abed3958b2b
#
_cell.length_a   1.000
_cell.length_b   1.000
_cell.length_c   1.000
_cell.angle_alpha   90.00
_cell.angle_beta   90.00
_cell.angle_gamma   90.00
#
_symmetry.space_group_name_H-M   'P 1'
#
loop_
_entity.id
_entity.type
_entity.pdbx_description
1 polymer ?
#
loop_
_entity_poly.entity_id
_entity_poly.type
_entity_poly.pdbx_seq_one_letter_code
_entity_poly.pdbx_strand_id
1 'polypeptide(L)'
;MATKKLKLQGFNNLTKTLSFNIYDICYAKTERHRHEYIEYIDEAYNAERLTQILTDVSNIIGATILNIAHQDYEPQGASVTILISEEPVVTQRQFAANNAEEPGPLPEAVVAHLDKSHITVHTYPESHPDNGISTFRADIDVSTCGRISPLKALNYLIHTFESDIVTADYRVRGFTRDIKGNKLFIDHNIDSIQNFLSNDTRDRYRMVDVNVYQENIFHTKMILKDFDLDNYLFGTGAGELEPKEARRIRDRLESEMLEIFYGRNMKKGTRAEIN
;
A
#
# COMPACT_ATOMS: atom_id res chain seq x y z
N MET A 1 11.76 24.29 4.68
CA MET A 1 10.91 25.50 4.59
C MET A 1 9.60 25.22 5.31
N ALA A 2 9.17 26.06 6.26
CA ALA A 2 7.91 25.85 6.96
C ALA A 2 6.75 26.01 5.99
N THR A 3 5.99 24.95 5.75
CA THR A 3 4.79 24.97 4.93
C THR A 3 3.77 25.91 5.54
N LYS A 4 3.45 26.98 4.83
CA LYS A 4 2.45 27.95 5.25
C LYS A 4 1.08 27.25 5.33
N LYS A 5 0.58 26.98 6.55
CA LYS A 5 -0.75 26.39 6.74
C LYS A 5 -1.80 27.29 6.09
N LEU A 6 -2.54 26.73 5.13
CA LEU A 6 -3.70 27.42 4.55
C LEU A 6 -4.77 27.66 5.63
N LYS A 7 -5.32 28.88 5.69
CA LYS A 7 -6.47 29.17 6.52
C LYS A 7 -7.73 28.77 5.75
N LEU A 8 -8.34 27.66 6.15
CA LEU A 8 -9.51 27.07 5.49
C LEU A 8 -10.79 27.48 6.21
N GLN A 9 -11.90 27.63 5.47
CA GLN A 9 -13.25 27.67 6.01
C GLN A 9 -13.69 26.25 6.44
N GLY A 10 -14.80 26.16 7.20
CA GLY A 10 -15.31 24.89 7.72
C GLY A 10 -15.74 23.85 6.67
N PHE A 11 -15.95 24.26 5.40
CA PHE A 11 -16.29 23.34 4.32
C PHE A 11 -15.03 22.69 3.73
N ASN A 12 -14.98 21.36 3.81
CA ASN A 12 -13.92 20.56 3.21
C ASN A 12 -14.48 19.20 2.75
N ASN A 13 -14.55 18.97 1.43
CA ASN A 13 -14.95 17.70 0.83
C ASN A 13 -13.81 17.06 0.00
N LEU A 14 -12.57 17.45 0.28
CA LEU A 14 -11.42 16.79 -0.34
C LEU A 14 -11.39 15.32 0.05
N THR A 15 -11.25 14.46 -0.96
CA THR A 15 -10.94 13.05 -0.79
C THR A 15 -9.50 12.81 -1.24
N LYS A 16 -8.70 12.18 -0.39
CA LYS A 16 -7.29 11.86 -0.63
C LYS A 16 -7.15 10.36 -0.58
N THR A 17 -6.71 9.77 -1.68
CA THR A 17 -6.48 8.34 -1.76
C THR A 17 -5.01 8.09 -2.03
N LEU A 18 -4.41 7.22 -1.23
CA LEU A 18 -3.07 6.68 -1.42
C LEU A 18 -3.20 5.18 -1.61
N SER A 19 -2.87 4.71 -2.81
CA SER A 19 -2.93 3.30 -3.18
C SER A 19 -1.51 2.75 -3.36
N PHE A 20 -1.29 1.54 -2.88
CA PHE A 20 -0.02 0.84 -3.05
C PHE A 20 -0.25 -0.50 -3.74
N ASN A 21 0.65 -0.83 -4.67
CA ASN A 21 0.93 -2.19 -5.07
C ASN A 21 2.35 -2.52 -4.63
N ILE A 22 2.46 -3.45 -3.74
CA ILE A 22 3.71 -3.87 -3.11
C ILE A 22 4.02 -5.28 -3.59
N TYR A 23 5.27 -5.53 -4.00
CA TYR A 23 5.72 -6.82 -4.48
C TYR A 23 6.99 -7.24 -3.76
N ASP A 24 7.00 -8.51 -3.36
CA ASP A 24 8.16 -9.24 -2.86
C ASP A 24 8.35 -10.49 -3.71
N ILE A 25 9.59 -10.82 -4.07
CA ILE A 25 9.91 -11.87 -5.02
C ILE A 25 10.86 -12.86 -4.39
N CYS A 26 10.60 -14.15 -4.60
CA CYS A 26 11.41 -15.20 -4.06
C CYS A 26 11.64 -16.31 -5.11
N TYR A 27 12.81 -16.97 -5.04
CA TYR A 27 13.09 -18.17 -5.82
C TYR A 27 13.13 -19.38 -4.90
N ALA A 28 12.27 -20.35 -5.17
CA ALA A 28 12.23 -21.64 -4.51
C ALA A 28 12.50 -22.77 -5.53
N LYS A 29 13.60 -23.48 -5.36
CA LYS A 29 14.11 -24.46 -6.34
C LYS A 29 13.20 -25.66 -6.53
N THR A 30 12.65 -26.20 -5.45
CA THR A 30 11.83 -27.42 -5.46
C THR A 30 10.36 -27.12 -5.26
N GLU A 31 9.49 -28.01 -5.72
CA GLU A 31 8.04 -27.91 -5.47
C GLU A 31 7.73 -27.82 -3.97
N ARG A 32 8.42 -28.62 -3.15
CA ARG A 32 8.30 -28.55 -1.70
C ARG A 32 8.63 -27.17 -1.16
N HIS A 33 9.77 -26.57 -1.55
CA HIS A 33 10.16 -25.23 -1.07
C HIS A 33 9.20 -24.16 -1.57
N ARG A 34 8.61 -24.30 -2.76
CA ARG A 34 7.57 -23.37 -3.23
C ARG A 34 6.31 -23.43 -2.37
N HIS A 35 5.90 -24.64 -1.98
CA HIS A 35 4.76 -24.82 -1.09
C HIS A 35 5.05 -24.24 0.30
N GLU A 36 6.19 -24.59 0.88
CA GLU A 36 6.64 -24.07 2.17
C GLU A 36 6.78 -22.53 2.16
N TYR A 37 7.20 -21.92 1.04
CA TYR A 37 7.24 -20.46 0.91
C TYR A 37 5.82 -19.86 0.92
N ILE A 38 4.88 -20.44 0.20
CA ILE A 38 3.48 -19.95 0.20
C ILE A 38 2.88 -20.06 1.60
N GLU A 39 3.07 -21.18 2.30
CA GLU A 39 2.63 -21.33 3.69
C GLU A 39 3.26 -20.28 4.61
N TYR A 40 4.57 -20.04 4.48
CA TYR A 40 5.29 -19.03 5.25
C TYR A 40 4.74 -17.62 5.02
N ILE A 41 4.54 -17.23 3.76
CA ILE A 41 4.08 -15.86 3.43
C ILE A 41 2.62 -15.66 3.84
N ASP A 42 1.80 -16.70 3.72
CA ASP A 42 0.40 -16.69 4.13
C ASP A 42 0.25 -16.58 5.66
N GLU A 43 1.11 -17.25 6.42
CA GLU A 43 1.18 -17.09 7.87
C GLU A 43 1.71 -15.71 8.27
N ALA A 44 2.76 -15.20 7.58
CA ALA A 44 3.36 -13.91 7.89
C ALA A 44 2.43 -12.72 7.63
N TYR A 45 1.52 -12.85 6.65
CA TYR A 45 0.58 -11.80 6.25
C TYR A 45 -0.89 -12.26 6.29
N ASN A 46 -1.26 -13.06 7.30
CA ASN A 46 -2.63 -13.45 7.57
C ASN A 46 -3.53 -12.26 7.97
N ALA A 47 -4.84 -12.48 8.00
CA ALA A 47 -5.82 -11.44 8.31
C ALA A 47 -5.61 -10.78 9.68
N GLU A 48 -5.13 -11.50 10.69
CA GLU A 48 -4.83 -10.95 12.02
C GLU A 48 -3.65 -9.97 11.96
N ARG A 49 -2.53 -10.38 11.33
CA ARG A 49 -1.35 -9.52 11.15
C ARG A 49 -1.65 -8.29 10.32
N LEU A 50 -2.39 -8.46 9.22
CA LEU A 50 -2.82 -7.35 8.36
C LEU A 50 -3.76 -6.38 9.12
N THR A 51 -4.64 -6.89 9.98
CA THR A 51 -5.49 -6.05 10.84
C THR A 51 -4.65 -5.19 11.77
N GLN A 52 -3.58 -5.74 12.36
CA GLN A 52 -2.66 -4.97 13.19
C GLN A 52 -1.97 -3.86 12.38
N ILE A 53 -1.44 -4.19 11.20
CA ILE A 53 -0.78 -3.23 10.31
C ILE A 53 -1.73 -2.08 9.96
N LEU A 54 -2.95 -2.35 9.54
CA LEU A 54 -3.92 -1.30 9.18
C LEU A 54 -4.42 -0.51 10.40
N THR A 55 -4.45 -1.12 11.58
CA THR A 55 -4.73 -0.43 12.84
C THR A 55 -3.63 0.60 13.13
N ASP A 56 -2.37 0.23 12.96
CA ASP A 56 -1.24 1.13 13.11
C ASP A 56 -1.28 2.27 12.08
N VAL A 57 -1.63 1.96 10.83
CA VAL A 57 -1.88 2.99 9.80
C VAL A 57 -2.95 3.98 10.27
N SER A 58 -4.08 3.49 10.80
CA SER A 58 -5.16 4.35 11.32
C SER A 58 -4.65 5.29 12.40
N ASN A 59 -3.85 4.78 13.34
CA ASN A 59 -3.23 5.58 14.41
C ASN A 59 -2.26 6.62 13.86
N ILE A 60 -1.39 6.24 12.92
CA ILE A 60 -0.38 7.12 12.30
C ILE A 60 -1.04 8.29 11.57
N ILE A 61 -2.11 8.04 10.83
CA ILE A 61 -2.83 9.11 10.12
C ILE A 61 -3.73 9.93 11.05
N GLY A 62 -4.00 9.45 12.25
CA GLY A 62 -4.85 10.12 13.25
C GLY A 62 -6.34 9.92 13.00
N ALA A 63 -6.72 8.74 12.52
CA ALA A 63 -8.11 8.36 12.28
C ALA A 63 -8.70 7.54 13.42
N THR A 64 -10.02 7.65 13.62
CA THR A 64 -10.78 6.81 14.55
C THR A 64 -11.34 5.61 13.81
N ILE A 65 -11.07 4.40 14.29
CA ILE A 65 -11.61 3.15 13.72
C ILE A 65 -13.08 3.01 14.09
N LEU A 66 -13.92 2.75 13.10
CA LEU A 66 -15.36 2.54 13.26
C LEU A 66 -15.74 1.06 13.17
N ASN A 67 -15.14 0.32 12.25
CA ASN A 67 -15.39 -1.09 12.03
C ASN A 67 -14.20 -1.75 11.36
N ILE A 68 -14.03 -3.05 11.60
CA ILE A 68 -13.01 -3.90 10.99
C ILE A 68 -13.70 -5.14 10.45
N ALA A 69 -13.43 -5.48 9.19
CA ALA A 69 -13.79 -6.74 8.57
C ALA A 69 -12.50 -7.37 8.01
N HIS A 70 -12.32 -8.66 8.27
CA HIS A 70 -11.14 -9.39 7.83
C HIS A 70 -11.46 -10.83 7.48
N GLN A 71 -10.67 -11.42 6.59
CA GLN A 71 -10.84 -12.80 6.14
C GLN A 71 -9.52 -13.35 5.59
N ASP A 72 -9.16 -14.55 5.99
CA ASP A 72 -8.19 -15.39 5.28
C ASP A 72 -8.91 -16.16 4.17
N TYR A 73 -8.26 -16.32 3.03
CA TYR A 73 -8.80 -17.00 1.86
C TYR A 73 -8.31 -18.43 1.75
N GLU A 74 -9.12 -19.28 1.16
CA GLU A 74 -8.73 -20.61 0.73
C GLU A 74 -8.47 -20.63 -0.79
N PRO A 75 -7.33 -21.10 -1.28
CA PRO A 75 -6.27 -21.80 -0.53
C PRO A 75 -5.24 -20.88 0.12
N GLN A 76 -5.19 -19.58 -0.20
CA GLN A 76 -4.17 -18.64 0.29
C GLN A 76 -4.57 -17.18 0.08
N GLY A 77 -3.90 -16.28 0.82
CA GLY A 77 -4.13 -14.84 0.80
C GLY A 77 -5.13 -14.40 1.85
N ALA A 78 -5.19 -13.09 2.06
CA ALA A 78 -6.08 -12.50 3.05
C ALA A 78 -6.57 -11.12 2.63
N SER A 79 -7.64 -10.66 3.27
CA SER A 79 -8.10 -9.28 3.13
C SER A 79 -8.51 -8.69 4.46
N VAL A 80 -8.30 -7.38 4.58
CA VAL A 80 -8.79 -6.58 5.70
C VAL A 80 -9.36 -5.27 5.17
N THR A 81 -10.50 -4.87 5.71
CA THR A 81 -11.11 -3.56 5.48
C THR A 81 -11.38 -2.89 6.81
N ILE A 82 -10.86 -1.69 7.01
CA ILE A 82 -11.12 -0.86 8.17
C ILE A 82 -11.88 0.39 7.73
N LEU A 83 -13.06 0.59 8.31
CA LEU A 83 -13.81 1.83 8.18
C LEU A 83 -13.31 2.81 9.23
N ILE A 84 -12.95 4.02 8.79
CA ILE A 84 -12.37 5.04 9.66
C ILE A 84 -13.13 6.36 9.58
N SER A 85 -12.94 7.22 10.58
CA SER A 85 -13.47 8.59 10.64
C SER A 85 -12.40 9.56 11.11
N GLU A 86 -12.43 10.80 10.59
CA GLU A 86 -11.59 11.91 11.06
C GLU A 86 -12.00 12.37 12.47
N GLU A 87 -13.30 12.37 12.75
CA GLU A 87 -13.84 12.80 14.04
C GLU A 87 -14.42 11.60 14.81
N PRO A 88 -14.35 11.62 16.17
CA PRO A 88 -15.03 10.62 16.96
C PRO A 88 -16.52 10.60 16.61
N VAL A 89 -17.03 9.43 16.22
CA VAL A 89 -18.46 9.27 15.97
C VAL A 89 -19.18 9.21 17.31
N VAL A 90 -20.09 10.15 17.53
CA VAL A 90 -21.01 10.12 18.67
C VAL A 90 -21.84 8.85 18.58
N THR A 91 -21.69 7.95 19.54
CA THR A 91 -22.43 6.70 19.55
C THR A 91 -23.93 6.96 19.61
N GLN A 92 -24.75 6.10 18.99
CA GLN A 92 -26.23 6.21 19.01
C GLN A 92 -26.82 6.40 20.43
N ARG A 93 -26.16 5.91 21.48
CA ARG A 93 -26.57 6.16 22.88
C ARG A 93 -26.53 7.64 23.26
N GLN A 94 -25.61 8.43 22.69
CA GLN A 94 -25.55 9.87 22.95
C GLN A 94 -26.56 10.64 22.09
N PHE A 95 -26.90 10.13 20.90
CA PHE A 95 -27.98 10.67 20.07
C PHE A 95 -29.36 10.41 20.68
N ALA A 96 -29.61 9.20 21.18
CA ALA A 96 -30.86 8.83 21.83
C ALA A 96 -31.12 9.57 23.15
N ALA A 97 -30.06 10.03 23.84
CA ALA A 97 -30.19 10.83 25.03
C ALA A 97 -30.63 12.29 24.74
N ASN A 98 -30.39 12.78 23.51
CA ASN A 98 -30.69 14.14 23.12
C ASN A 98 -31.93 14.30 22.24
N ASN A 99 -32.41 13.24 21.61
CA ASN A 99 -33.61 13.19 20.75
C ASN A 99 -34.51 12.04 21.17
N ALA A 100 -35.74 12.35 21.53
CA ALA A 100 -36.76 11.39 21.99
C ALA A 100 -37.34 10.54 20.84
N GLU A 101 -36.69 10.43 19.70
CA GLU A 101 -37.10 9.57 18.59
C GLU A 101 -36.46 8.20 18.74
N GLU A 102 -37.26 7.14 18.58
CA GLU A 102 -36.75 5.76 18.58
C GLU A 102 -35.67 5.60 17.49
N PRO A 103 -34.50 5.03 17.81
CA PRO A 103 -33.51 4.75 16.81
C PRO A 103 -34.07 3.77 15.78
N GLY A 104 -34.04 4.11 14.52
CA GLY A 104 -34.32 3.18 13.43
C GLY A 104 -33.43 1.93 13.52
N PRO A 105 -33.75 0.86 12.79
CA PRO A 105 -32.94 -0.36 12.79
C PRO A 105 -31.48 -0.02 12.53
N LEU A 106 -30.59 -0.58 13.36
CA LEU A 106 -29.15 -0.50 13.14
C LEU A 106 -28.87 -0.94 11.69
N PRO A 107 -28.23 -0.14 10.87
CA PRO A 107 -27.90 -0.58 9.52
C PRO A 107 -26.97 -1.78 9.64
N GLU A 108 -27.44 -2.97 9.30
CA GLU A 108 -26.57 -4.14 9.05
C GLU A 108 -25.55 -3.87 7.95
N ALA A 109 -25.71 -2.75 7.25
CA ALA A 109 -24.93 -2.33 6.11
C ALA A 109 -24.07 -1.08 6.36
N VAL A 110 -23.44 -0.92 7.53
CA VAL A 110 -22.41 0.12 7.71
C VAL A 110 -21.25 -0.09 6.71
N VAL A 111 -21.03 -1.32 6.28
CA VAL A 111 -20.03 -1.70 5.26
C VAL A 111 -20.42 -1.22 3.85
N ALA A 112 -21.71 -0.98 3.57
CA ALA A 112 -22.19 -0.53 2.25
C ALA A 112 -21.99 0.97 2.01
N HIS A 113 -21.71 1.77 3.03
CA HIS A 113 -21.45 3.19 2.88
C HIS A 113 -19.95 3.47 2.80
N LEU A 114 -19.36 3.20 1.64
CA LEU A 114 -18.02 3.68 1.25
C LEU A 114 -17.93 5.22 1.09
N ASP A 115 -18.94 5.94 1.55
CA ASP A 115 -18.92 7.40 1.69
C ASP A 115 -17.97 7.87 2.80
N LYS A 116 -17.54 6.94 3.64
CA LYS A 116 -16.60 7.20 4.73
C LYS A 116 -15.19 6.82 4.31
N SER A 117 -14.22 7.40 5.00
CA SER A 117 -12.82 7.04 4.85
C SER A 117 -12.61 5.56 5.20
N HIS A 118 -11.75 4.89 4.48
CA HIS A 118 -11.46 3.47 4.68
C HIS A 118 -10.00 3.15 4.38
N ILE A 119 -9.55 2.03 4.92
CA ILE A 119 -8.27 1.43 4.63
C ILE A 119 -8.53 -0.03 4.28
N THR A 120 -7.98 -0.50 3.16
CA THR A 120 -8.12 -1.89 2.73
C THR A 120 -6.77 -2.48 2.38
N VAL A 121 -6.63 -3.79 2.56
CA VAL A 121 -5.53 -4.58 2.05
C VAL A 121 -6.04 -5.90 1.49
N HIS A 122 -5.45 -6.32 0.38
CA HIS A 122 -5.63 -7.65 -0.21
C HIS A 122 -4.25 -8.22 -0.51
N THR A 123 -4.02 -9.47 -0.15
CA THR A 123 -2.76 -10.18 -0.45
C THR A 123 -2.97 -11.27 -1.48
N TYR A 124 -1.96 -11.46 -2.32
CA TYR A 124 -1.96 -12.41 -3.43
C TYR A 124 -0.61 -13.13 -3.49
N PRO A 125 -0.41 -14.19 -2.68
CA PRO A 125 0.72 -15.09 -2.84
C PRO A 125 0.58 -15.89 -4.14
N GLU A 126 1.65 -15.98 -4.93
CA GLU A 126 1.65 -16.69 -6.20
C GLU A 126 2.97 -17.43 -6.38
N SER A 127 2.93 -18.61 -7.00
CA SER A 127 4.11 -19.36 -7.33
C SER A 127 4.02 -19.97 -8.73
N HIS A 128 5.07 -19.76 -9.53
CA HIS A 128 5.13 -20.31 -10.89
C HIS A 128 5.82 -21.68 -10.87
N PRO A 129 5.14 -22.79 -11.22
CA PRO A 129 5.66 -24.14 -11.04
C PRO A 129 6.90 -24.45 -11.89
N ASP A 130 6.98 -23.92 -13.12
CA ASP A 130 8.08 -24.21 -14.06
C ASP A 130 9.27 -23.26 -13.93
N ASN A 131 9.08 -22.09 -13.33
CA ASN A 131 10.08 -21.03 -13.26
C ASN A 131 10.81 -20.98 -11.90
N GLY A 132 10.20 -21.50 -10.86
CA GLY A 132 10.70 -21.48 -9.48
C GLY A 132 10.61 -20.11 -8.81
N ILE A 133 10.04 -19.11 -9.47
CA ILE A 133 9.78 -17.79 -8.89
C ILE A 133 8.41 -17.80 -8.22
N SER A 134 8.39 -17.28 -7.02
CA SER A 134 7.17 -16.96 -6.27
C SER A 134 7.10 -15.46 -6.05
N THR A 135 5.90 -14.91 -6.15
CA THR A 135 5.65 -13.48 -5.99
C THR A 135 4.58 -13.29 -4.93
N PHE A 136 4.88 -12.48 -3.94
CA PHE A 136 3.88 -11.96 -3.01
C PHE A 136 3.49 -10.55 -3.46
N ARG A 137 2.19 -10.31 -3.59
CA ARG A 137 1.67 -8.98 -3.87
C ARG A 137 0.69 -8.57 -2.77
N ALA A 138 0.81 -7.33 -2.30
CA ALA A 138 -0.20 -6.71 -1.46
C ALA A 138 -0.73 -5.44 -2.13
N ASP A 139 -2.05 -5.33 -2.26
CA ASP A 139 -2.75 -4.13 -2.71
C ASP A 139 -3.33 -3.43 -1.49
N ILE A 140 -2.96 -2.17 -1.27
CA ILE A 140 -3.38 -1.40 -0.10
C ILE A 140 -3.95 -0.06 -0.56
N ASP A 141 -5.16 0.26 -0.08
CA ASP A 141 -5.79 1.56 -0.30
C ASP A 141 -6.04 2.27 1.03
N VAL A 142 -5.55 3.50 1.14
CA VAL A 142 -5.82 4.41 2.25
C VAL A 142 -6.59 5.61 1.73
N SER A 143 -7.91 5.58 1.87
CA SER A 143 -8.81 6.64 1.41
C SER A 143 -9.32 7.45 2.60
N THR A 144 -9.06 8.76 2.56
CA THR A 144 -9.40 9.70 3.65
C THR A 144 -10.17 10.89 3.12
N CYS A 145 -11.02 11.46 3.97
CA CYS A 145 -11.73 12.71 3.70
C CYS A 145 -11.18 13.82 4.60
N GLY A 146 -11.44 15.06 4.22
CA GLY A 146 -11.17 16.22 5.08
C GLY A 146 -9.67 16.47 5.31
N ARG A 147 -9.27 16.56 6.57
CA ARG A 147 -7.92 17.02 6.97
C ARG A 147 -6.89 15.91 7.11
N ILE A 148 -7.34 14.67 7.26
CA ILE A 148 -6.43 13.52 7.38
C ILE A 148 -5.62 13.38 6.09
N SER A 149 -4.32 13.13 6.24
CA SER A 149 -3.43 12.85 5.11
C SER A 149 -2.96 11.41 5.14
N PRO A 150 -3.29 10.60 4.13
CA PRO A 150 -2.82 9.22 4.03
C PRO A 150 -1.30 9.13 3.77
N LEU A 151 -0.66 10.19 3.25
CA LEU A 151 0.79 10.26 3.03
C LEU A 151 1.62 10.05 4.30
N LYS A 152 1.05 10.22 5.49
CA LYS A 152 1.72 9.93 6.77
C LYS A 152 2.03 8.44 6.94
N ALA A 153 1.24 7.54 6.33
CA ALA A 153 1.43 6.10 6.42
C ALA A 153 2.49 5.56 5.44
N LEU A 154 2.94 6.38 4.49
CA LEU A 154 3.78 5.98 3.36
C LEU A 154 5.03 5.20 3.80
N ASN A 155 5.86 5.79 4.67
CA ASN A 155 7.10 5.14 5.12
C ASN A 155 6.83 3.89 5.97
N TYR A 156 5.80 3.93 6.82
CA TYR A 156 5.44 2.80 7.65
C TYR A 156 5.08 1.58 6.79
N LEU A 157 4.22 1.75 5.78
CA LEU A 157 3.80 0.66 4.89
C LEU A 157 4.98 0.10 4.08
N ILE A 158 5.82 0.96 3.49
CA ILE A 158 7.00 0.51 2.74
C ILE A 158 7.94 -0.33 3.61
N HIS A 159 8.20 0.12 4.86
CA HIS A 159 9.09 -0.60 5.77
C HIS A 159 8.48 -1.89 6.33
N THR A 160 7.16 -1.91 6.57
CA THR A 160 6.50 -3.08 7.17
C THR A 160 6.46 -4.27 6.23
N PHE A 161 6.34 -4.01 4.92
CA PHE A 161 6.30 -5.07 3.91
C PHE A 161 7.69 -5.38 3.30
N GLU A 162 8.74 -4.65 3.66
CA GLU A 162 10.14 -4.85 3.19
C GLU A 162 10.27 -5.10 1.68
N SER A 163 9.47 -4.42 0.89
CA SER A 163 9.13 -4.74 -0.49
C SER A 163 10.28 -4.52 -1.47
N ASP A 164 10.40 -5.38 -2.46
CA ASP A 164 11.34 -5.23 -3.58
C ASP A 164 10.91 -4.14 -4.55
N ILE A 165 9.61 -4.12 -4.85
CA ILE A 165 9.02 -3.17 -5.78
C ILE A 165 7.76 -2.56 -5.13
N VAL A 166 7.65 -1.24 -5.23
CA VAL A 166 6.47 -0.50 -4.77
C VAL A 166 5.97 0.40 -5.89
N THR A 167 4.69 0.34 -6.18
CA THR A 167 3.99 1.35 -6.95
C THR A 167 3.06 2.11 -6.01
N ALA A 168 3.22 3.42 -5.91
CA ALA A 168 2.39 4.28 -5.08
C ALA A 168 1.65 5.30 -5.94
N ASP A 169 0.33 5.39 -5.74
CA ASP A 169 -0.56 6.34 -6.39
C ASP A 169 -1.20 7.23 -5.35
N TYR A 170 -1.04 8.54 -5.49
CA TYR A 170 -1.72 9.51 -4.65
C TYR A 170 -2.60 10.42 -5.48
N ARG A 171 -3.88 10.50 -5.12
CA ARG A 171 -4.86 11.32 -5.81
C ARG A 171 -5.67 12.17 -4.85
N VAL A 172 -5.89 13.45 -5.22
CA VAL A 172 -6.77 14.37 -4.49
C VAL A 172 -7.96 14.74 -5.37
N ARG A 173 -9.17 14.62 -4.83
CA ARG A 173 -10.44 14.93 -5.49
C ARG A 173 -11.30 15.84 -4.61
N GLY A 174 -12.28 16.50 -5.25
CA GLY A 174 -13.14 17.45 -4.53
C GLY A 174 -12.51 18.83 -4.39
N PHE A 175 -12.96 19.59 -3.42
CA PHE A 175 -12.40 20.91 -3.12
C PHE A 175 -12.65 21.32 -1.66
N THR A 176 -11.86 22.25 -1.19
CA THR A 176 -12.10 23.02 0.05
C THR A 176 -12.18 24.49 -0.30
N ARG A 177 -12.49 25.35 0.69
CA ARG A 177 -12.50 26.80 0.50
C ARG A 177 -11.55 27.49 1.47
N ASP A 178 -10.90 28.54 0.98
CA ASP A 178 -10.16 29.44 1.84
C ASP A 178 -11.11 30.38 2.61
N ILE A 179 -10.58 31.21 3.51
CA ILE A 179 -11.35 32.17 4.30
C ILE A 179 -12.04 33.28 3.46
N LYS A 180 -11.66 33.41 2.18
CA LYS A 180 -12.27 34.34 1.23
C LYS A 180 -13.34 33.66 0.36
N GLY A 181 -13.55 32.35 0.54
CA GLY A 181 -14.51 31.55 -0.22
C GLY A 181 -13.98 31.01 -1.53
N ASN A 182 -12.72 31.22 -1.90
CA ASN A 182 -12.13 30.65 -3.12
C ASN A 182 -11.99 29.13 -3.00
N LYS A 183 -12.27 28.41 -4.09
CA LYS A 183 -12.09 26.96 -4.15
C LYS A 183 -10.60 26.61 -4.23
N LEU A 184 -10.20 25.61 -3.46
CA LEU A 184 -8.88 24.99 -3.50
C LEU A 184 -9.09 23.50 -3.76
N PHE A 185 -8.47 22.96 -4.81
CA PHE A 185 -8.60 21.56 -5.23
C PHE A 185 -7.54 20.67 -4.61
N ILE A 186 -6.64 21.25 -3.84
CA ILE A 186 -5.65 20.58 -3.00
C ILE A 186 -5.36 21.48 -1.79
N ASP A 187 -5.12 20.89 -0.62
CA ASP A 187 -4.94 21.63 0.65
C ASP A 187 -3.48 21.66 1.15
N HIS A 188 -2.56 21.10 0.36
CA HIS A 188 -1.13 21.03 0.67
C HIS A 188 -0.28 21.10 -0.61
N ASN A 189 1.00 21.43 -0.45
CA ASN A 189 1.94 21.42 -1.55
C ASN A 189 2.52 20.03 -1.75
N ILE A 190 2.46 19.54 -2.99
CA ILE A 190 3.07 18.30 -3.42
C ILE A 190 3.51 18.42 -4.88
N ASP A 191 4.77 18.08 -5.13
CA ASP A 191 5.32 17.96 -6.48
C ASP A 191 5.56 16.47 -6.81
N SER A 192 5.84 15.66 -5.79
CA SER A 192 6.08 14.23 -5.89
C SER A 192 5.77 13.54 -4.57
N ILE A 193 5.33 12.27 -4.64
CA ILE A 193 5.23 11.38 -3.48
C ILE A 193 6.59 11.25 -2.78
N GLN A 194 7.70 11.31 -3.53
CA GLN A 194 9.06 11.21 -2.99
C GLN A 194 9.37 12.27 -1.93
N ASN A 195 8.68 13.43 -1.94
CA ASN A 195 8.86 14.47 -0.94
C ASN A 195 8.43 14.05 0.48
N PHE A 196 7.63 12.98 0.58
CA PHE A 196 7.11 12.43 1.84
C PHE A 196 7.84 11.17 2.30
N LEU A 197 8.79 10.68 1.50
CA LEU A 197 9.62 9.54 1.85
C LEU A 197 10.76 9.93 2.79
N SER A 198 11.13 9.03 3.69
CA SER A 198 12.31 9.15 4.52
C SER A 198 13.60 9.13 3.68
N ASN A 199 14.69 9.65 4.22
CA ASN A 199 15.98 9.56 3.55
C ASN A 199 16.40 8.12 3.32
N ASP A 200 16.20 7.27 4.34
CA ASP A 200 16.49 5.84 4.27
C ASP A 200 15.77 5.16 3.10
N THR A 201 14.46 5.38 2.95
CA THR A 201 13.70 4.86 1.81
C THR A 201 14.24 5.37 0.47
N ARG A 202 14.56 6.67 0.38
CA ARG A 202 15.13 7.25 -0.85
C ARG A 202 16.51 6.71 -1.19
N ASP A 203 17.31 6.38 -0.18
CA ASP A 203 18.63 5.82 -0.39
C ASP A 203 18.56 4.35 -0.84
N ARG A 204 17.58 3.58 -0.37
CA ARG A 204 17.38 2.16 -0.72
C ARG A 204 16.77 1.94 -2.10
N TYR A 205 15.87 2.83 -2.55
CA TYR A 205 15.10 2.62 -3.77
C TYR A 205 15.55 3.55 -4.91
N ARG A 206 15.52 3.01 -6.13
CA ARG A 206 15.45 3.80 -7.37
C ARG A 206 13.99 4.13 -7.63
N MET A 207 13.72 5.37 -8.03
CA MET A 207 12.36 5.87 -8.15
C MET A 207 12.12 6.57 -9.47
N VAL A 208 10.89 6.43 -10.00
CA VAL A 208 10.42 7.11 -11.20
C VAL A 208 9.04 7.69 -10.94
N ASP A 209 8.86 8.97 -11.22
CA ASP A 209 7.58 9.67 -11.13
C ASP A 209 6.90 9.78 -12.49
N VAL A 210 5.58 9.60 -12.49
CA VAL A 210 4.68 9.88 -13.62
C VAL A 210 3.49 10.66 -13.09
N ASN A 211 3.61 11.99 -13.03
CA ASN A 211 2.61 12.86 -12.40
C ASN A 211 1.71 13.57 -13.42
N VAL A 212 0.42 13.69 -13.10
CA VAL A 212 -0.56 14.49 -13.85
C VAL A 212 -1.04 15.63 -12.93
N TYR A 213 -0.27 16.71 -12.90
CA TYR A 213 -0.47 17.82 -11.96
C TYR A 213 -1.83 18.50 -12.11
N GLN A 214 -2.37 18.57 -13.32
CA GLN A 214 -3.69 19.19 -13.63
C GLN A 214 -4.84 18.41 -12.98
N GLU A 215 -4.64 17.12 -12.73
CA GLU A 215 -5.64 16.21 -12.14
C GLU A 215 -5.36 15.89 -10.68
N ASN A 216 -4.32 16.48 -10.08
CA ASN A 216 -3.84 16.14 -8.74
C ASN A 216 -3.58 14.63 -8.57
N ILE A 217 -2.94 14.01 -9.58
CA ILE A 217 -2.52 12.62 -9.60
C ILE A 217 -1.00 12.56 -9.56
N PHE A 218 -0.49 11.82 -8.60
CA PHE A 218 0.93 11.60 -8.40
C PHE A 218 1.19 10.10 -8.36
N HIS A 219 2.07 9.63 -9.21
CA HIS A 219 2.41 8.23 -9.37
C HIS A 219 3.91 8.06 -9.22
N THR A 220 4.35 7.20 -8.31
CA THR A 220 5.76 6.89 -8.08
C THR A 220 5.97 5.39 -8.10
N LYS A 221 6.89 4.92 -8.94
CA LYS A 221 7.38 3.55 -8.93
C LYS A 221 8.73 3.48 -8.25
N MET A 222 8.93 2.47 -7.44
CA MET A 222 10.16 2.25 -6.67
C MET A 222 10.62 0.81 -6.85
N ILE A 223 11.94 0.61 -6.99
CA ILE A 223 12.58 -0.72 -7.04
C ILE A 223 13.86 -0.66 -6.22
N LEU A 224 14.14 -1.71 -5.44
CA LEU A 224 15.38 -1.80 -4.67
C LEU A 224 16.62 -1.64 -5.54
N LYS A 225 17.61 -0.88 -5.05
CA LYS A 225 18.88 -0.65 -5.75
C LYS A 225 19.84 -1.82 -5.61
N ASP A 226 19.90 -2.37 -4.41
CA ASP A 226 20.86 -3.40 -4.05
C ASP A 226 20.19 -4.77 -4.17
N PHE A 227 20.84 -5.67 -4.91
CA PHE A 227 20.40 -7.04 -5.11
C PHE A 227 21.43 -8.00 -4.52
N ASP A 228 21.07 -8.64 -3.42
CA ASP A 228 21.81 -9.76 -2.84
C ASP A 228 21.02 -11.06 -3.05
N LEU A 229 21.59 -12.02 -3.80
CA LEU A 229 20.90 -13.25 -4.17
C LEU A 229 20.41 -14.05 -2.96
N ASP A 230 21.13 -14.02 -1.83
CA ASP A 230 20.73 -14.76 -0.63
C ASP A 230 19.39 -14.29 -0.06
N ASN A 231 19.04 -13.02 -0.24
CA ASN A 231 17.75 -12.48 0.21
C ASN A 231 16.56 -12.96 -0.63
N TYR A 232 16.83 -13.53 -1.80
CA TYR A 232 15.79 -13.98 -2.75
C TYR A 232 15.68 -15.50 -2.87
N LEU A 233 16.39 -16.25 -2.02
CA LEU A 233 16.40 -17.71 -2.06
C LEU A 233 15.63 -18.29 -0.88
N PHE A 234 14.72 -19.22 -1.14
CA PHE A 234 14.00 -19.95 -0.11
C PHE A 234 14.39 -21.43 -0.08
N GLY A 235 14.78 -21.90 1.09
CA GLY A 235 15.17 -23.29 1.33
C GLY A 235 16.55 -23.67 0.80
N THR A 236 17.37 -22.71 0.34
CA THR A 236 18.77 -22.91 -0.06
C THR A 236 19.51 -21.57 0.03
N GLY A 237 20.84 -21.60 0.21
CA GLY A 237 21.70 -20.40 0.17
C GLY A 237 22.43 -20.25 -1.15
N ALA A 238 22.87 -19.04 -1.50
CA ALA A 238 23.65 -18.79 -2.71
C ALA A 238 24.97 -19.59 -2.74
N GLY A 239 25.58 -19.80 -1.56
CA GLY A 239 26.79 -20.60 -1.42
C GLY A 239 26.62 -22.10 -1.69
N GLU A 240 25.41 -22.61 -1.72
CA GLU A 240 25.06 -24.00 -2.03
C GLU A 240 24.83 -24.23 -3.54
N LEU A 241 24.76 -23.14 -4.32
CA LEU A 241 24.49 -23.19 -5.76
C LEU A 241 25.79 -23.23 -6.56
N GLU A 242 25.79 -24.00 -7.63
CA GLU A 242 26.85 -23.93 -8.63
C GLU A 242 26.90 -22.52 -9.25
N PRO A 243 28.08 -21.92 -9.51
CA PRO A 243 28.21 -20.53 -9.96
C PRO A 243 27.40 -20.21 -11.23
N LYS A 244 27.24 -21.19 -12.12
CA LYS A 244 26.44 -21.06 -13.34
C LYS A 244 24.94 -21.03 -13.03
N GLU A 245 24.52 -21.83 -12.06
CA GLU A 245 23.13 -21.88 -11.61
C GLU A 245 22.76 -20.58 -10.85
N ALA A 246 23.59 -20.14 -9.93
CA ALA A 246 23.41 -18.89 -9.20
C ALA A 246 23.24 -17.69 -10.14
N ARG A 247 24.09 -17.58 -11.18
CA ARG A 247 23.96 -16.53 -12.21
C ARG A 247 22.62 -16.62 -12.95
N ARG A 248 22.20 -17.83 -13.36
CA ARG A 248 20.93 -18.02 -14.06
C ARG A 248 19.72 -17.63 -13.21
N ILE A 249 19.76 -17.97 -11.92
CA ILE A 249 18.69 -17.59 -10.97
C ILE A 249 18.66 -16.08 -10.79
N ARG A 250 19.82 -15.46 -10.58
CA ARG A 250 19.94 -14.00 -10.51
C ARG A 250 19.34 -13.30 -11.73
N ASP A 251 19.75 -13.71 -12.93
CA ASP A 251 19.27 -13.10 -14.18
C ASP A 251 17.74 -13.22 -14.34
N ARG A 252 17.14 -14.30 -13.81
CA ARG A 252 15.68 -14.49 -13.80
C ARG A 252 14.98 -13.57 -12.80
N LEU A 253 15.47 -13.50 -11.57
CA LEU A 253 14.92 -12.65 -10.54
C LEU A 253 14.99 -11.17 -10.94
N GLU A 254 16.15 -10.71 -11.44
CA GLU A 254 16.31 -9.36 -11.96
C GLU A 254 15.37 -9.06 -13.13
N SER A 255 15.14 -10.04 -14.03
CA SER A 255 14.18 -9.89 -15.13
C SER A 255 12.76 -9.77 -14.63
N GLU A 256 12.35 -10.60 -13.67
CA GLU A 256 11.03 -10.56 -13.06
C GLU A 256 10.77 -9.22 -12.37
N MET A 257 11.72 -8.76 -11.54
CA MET A 257 11.63 -7.46 -10.89
C MET A 257 11.44 -6.32 -11.89
N LEU A 258 12.19 -6.34 -12.98
CA LEU A 258 12.08 -5.33 -14.04
C LEU A 258 10.77 -5.43 -14.81
N GLU A 259 10.25 -6.62 -15.07
CA GLU A 259 8.97 -6.82 -15.74
C GLU A 259 7.82 -6.26 -14.90
N ILE A 260 7.83 -6.51 -13.59
CA ILE A 260 6.86 -5.93 -12.65
C ILE A 260 7.02 -4.41 -12.59
N PHE A 261 8.25 -3.90 -12.42
CA PHE A 261 8.51 -2.47 -12.32
C PHE A 261 8.07 -1.70 -13.57
N TYR A 262 8.32 -2.25 -14.78
CA TYR A 262 7.90 -1.62 -16.03
C TYR A 262 6.48 -1.97 -16.46
N GLY A 263 5.84 -2.98 -15.85
CA GLY A 263 4.50 -3.46 -16.22
C GLY A 263 4.46 -4.06 -17.62
N ARG A 264 5.53 -4.74 -18.06
CA ARG A 264 5.63 -5.37 -19.39
C ARG A 264 6.68 -6.47 -19.40
N ASN A 265 6.44 -7.51 -20.19
CA ASN A 265 7.40 -8.58 -20.40
C ASN A 265 8.67 -8.07 -21.07
N MET A 266 9.82 -8.50 -20.59
CA MET A 266 11.12 -8.20 -21.16
C MET A 266 11.49 -9.22 -22.25
N LYS A 267 12.06 -8.77 -23.36
CA LYS A 267 12.57 -9.67 -24.38
C LYS A 267 13.79 -10.40 -23.82
N LYS A 268 13.85 -11.74 -23.98
CA LYS A 268 15.02 -12.53 -23.59
C LYS A 268 16.30 -11.93 -24.21
N GLY A 269 17.25 -11.58 -23.36
CA GLY A 269 18.53 -11.00 -23.77
C GLY A 269 18.62 -9.47 -23.76
N THR A 270 17.57 -8.76 -23.40
CA THR A 270 17.64 -7.31 -23.18
C THR A 270 18.19 -7.07 -21.78
N ARG A 271 19.46 -6.68 -21.64
CA ARG A 271 19.93 -5.98 -20.45
C ARG A 271 19.19 -4.64 -20.43
N ALA A 272 18.25 -4.46 -19.54
CA ALA A 272 17.68 -3.15 -19.30
C ALA A 272 18.77 -2.32 -18.58
N GLU A 273 19.43 -1.46 -19.31
CA GLU A 273 20.15 -0.34 -18.70
C GLU A 273 19.06 0.56 -18.12
N ILE A 274 18.96 0.52 -16.82
CA ILE A 274 18.08 1.42 -16.06
C ILE A 274 18.87 2.73 -15.94
N ASN A 275 18.70 3.64 -16.92
CA ASN A 275 19.19 5.02 -16.86
C ASN A 275 18.34 5.85 -15.91
#